data_81e1cda9c5453e5e37c4f41bdef2c5b0
#
_entry.id   81e1cda9c5453e5e37c4f41bdef2c5b0
#
_cell.length_a   1.000
_cell.length_b   1.000
_cell.length_c   1.000
_cell.angle_alpha   90.00
_cell.angle_beta   90.00
_cell.angle_gamma   90.00
#
_symmetry.space_group_name_H-M   'P 1'
#
loop_
_entity.id
_entity.type
_entity.pdbx_description
1 polymer ?
#
loop_
_entity_poly.entity_id
_entity_poly.type
_entity_poly.pdbx_seq_one_letter_code
_entity_poly.pdbx_strand_id
1 'polypeptide(L)'
;MVITGYPIEDLAHRQTLQEASVRAIEALATSLHDGGMGEMAIVIGYLDHAGDESGKSSALNRAAIIHRGEVKARYTKRHLPNYGVFDEYRNFAAGNSSLIARHCGVDVAIAICEDIWQEGEAMAELAARGPGLLAVINGSPYERDKDDQRLSLVSRRSLQIGAPLCYVNMTGGQDDLVFDGDSIVVDAAGRVIARAPQFEDGLMVVDLDLRANSSVPDLVLTDGPLPPYEKLVPGIASRLEDEAEVWSALVMGLRDYVAKNGFQSVILGLSGGIDSALVATLAVDALGAEHVYGVAMPSKYSSEHSLEDAKQLAINLGIHFKVVAIQPMVDAFLAAVEMTGLAEENVQARVRGTTLMGFSNQHGHLVLATGNKSELAVGYSTLYGDAVGGFAPIKDIFKGDVWRLAKWRNRYAEGEGSTPPIPSNSITKEPSAELRPDQRDSDSLPPYPILDQILTIYIEANGSIDAITAAGFAKELAGRVITLVDRAEYKRRQYPPGTKVSNLAFGKDRRLPLTSSWREQI
;
A
#
# COMPACT_ATOMS: atom_id res chain seq x y z
N MET A 1 -12.30 -6.46 8.96
CA MET A 1 -12.06 -7.82 8.36
C MET A 1 -10.75 -8.44 8.88
N VAL A 2 -10.58 -8.52 10.21
CA VAL A 2 -9.35 -9.07 10.83
C VAL A 2 -9.17 -10.56 10.51
N ILE A 3 -10.27 -11.33 10.55
CA ILE A 3 -10.23 -12.79 10.38
C ILE A 3 -9.84 -13.23 8.97
N THR A 4 -10.18 -12.45 7.95
CA THR A 4 -9.97 -12.81 6.53
C THR A 4 -8.92 -11.96 5.82
N GLY A 5 -8.43 -10.90 6.46
CA GLY A 5 -7.70 -9.83 5.78
C GLY A 5 -8.63 -8.90 4.99
N TYR A 6 -8.06 -7.82 4.44
CA TYR A 6 -8.76 -6.81 3.65
C TYR A 6 -7.78 -6.14 2.66
N PRO A 7 -8.19 -5.89 1.40
CA PRO A 7 -9.45 -6.29 0.75
C PRO A 7 -9.50 -7.80 0.48
N ILE A 8 -10.73 -8.33 0.44
CA ILE A 8 -10.98 -9.76 0.25
C ILE A 8 -11.37 -10.13 -1.18
N GLU A 9 -11.70 -9.11 -1.99
CA GLU A 9 -12.07 -9.22 -3.41
C GLU A 9 -13.15 -10.30 -3.66
N ASP A 10 -13.07 -11.03 -4.77
CA ASP A 10 -14.03 -12.06 -5.17
C ASP A 10 -14.09 -13.27 -4.21
N LEU A 11 -13.15 -13.41 -3.30
CA LEU A 11 -13.23 -14.41 -2.24
C LEU A 11 -14.43 -14.17 -1.31
N ALA A 12 -14.93 -12.92 -1.22
CA ALA A 12 -16.15 -12.60 -0.49
C ALA A 12 -17.36 -13.46 -0.94
N HIS A 13 -17.41 -13.87 -2.22
CA HIS A 13 -18.49 -14.69 -2.78
C HIS A 13 -18.32 -16.19 -2.56
N ARG A 14 -17.23 -16.65 -1.93
CA ARG A 14 -16.99 -18.05 -1.62
C ARG A 14 -17.72 -18.45 -0.33
N GLN A 15 -18.81 -19.20 -0.45
CA GLN A 15 -19.59 -19.66 0.69
C GLN A 15 -18.73 -20.38 1.74
N THR A 16 -17.79 -21.23 1.31
CA THR A 16 -16.88 -21.94 2.20
C THR A 16 -16.00 -21.01 3.03
N LEU A 17 -15.59 -19.85 2.48
CA LEU A 17 -14.82 -18.85 3.22
C LEU A 17 -15.72 -18.07 4.18
N GLN A 18 -16.94 -17.72 3.78
CA GLN A 18 -17.91 -17.08 4.65
C GLN A 18 -18.18 -17.95 5.88
N GLU A 19 -18.49 -19.22 5.68
CA GLU A 19 -18.70 -20.19 6.77
C GLU A 19 -17.45 -20.39 7.63
N ALA A 20 -16.27 -20.46 7.03
CA ALA A 20 -15.01 -20.57 7.76
C ALA A 20 -14.76 -19.35 8.64
N SER A 21 -15.04 -18.14 8.15
CA SER A 21 -14.93 -16.89 8.91
C SER A 21 -15.89 -16.85 10.10
N VAL A 22 -17.12 -17.30 9.92
CA VAL A 22 -18.10 -17.40 11.02
C VAL A 22 -17.63 -18.40 12.08
N ARG A 23 -17.19 -19.61 11.68
CA ARG A 23 -16.64 -20.59 12.63
C ARG A 23 -15.41 -20.06 13.35
N ALA A 24 -14.53 -19.31 12.67
CA ALA A 24 -13.32 -18.76 13.27
C ALA A 24 -13.64 -17.70 14.34
N ILE A 25 -14.65 -16.85 14.13
CA ILE A 25 -15.03 -15.85 15.13
C ILE A 25 -15.67 -16.50 16.37
N GLU A 26 -16.45 -17.58 16.19
CA GLU A 26 -17.04 -18.34 17.30
C GLU A 26 -15.98 -19.11 18.08
N ALA A 27 -15.01 -19.74 17.39
CA ALA A 27 -13.86 -20.40 18.02
C ALA A 27 -12.98 -19.41 18.80
N LEU A 28 -12.76 -18.22 18.23
CA LEU A 28 -12.03 -17.14 18.90
C LEU A 28 -12.73 -16.71 20.19
N ALA A 29 -14.06 -16.55 20.15
CA ALA A 29 -14.85 -16.18 21.33
C ALA A 29 -14.66 -17.19 22.47
N THR A 30 -14.75 -18.47 22.17
CA THR A 30 -14.52 -19.56 23.15
C THR A 30 -13.08 -19.54 23.67
N SER A 31 -12.11 -19.44 22.79
CA SER A 31 -10.68 -19.43 23.16
C SER A 31 -10.30 -18.24 24.08
N LEU A 32 -10.87 -17.07 23.83
CA LEU A 32 -10.66 -15.88 24.68
C LEU A 32 -11.27 -16.08 26.08
N HIS A 33 -12.43 -16.72 26.18
CA HIS A 33 -13.03 -17.04 27.46
C HIS A 33 -12.19 -18.05 28.25
N ASP A 34 -11.80 -19.14 27.62
CA ASP A 34 -10.97 -20.19 28.21
C ASP A 34 -9.58 -19.66 28.62
N GLY A 35 -9.06 -18.68 27.90
CA GLY A 35 -7.82 -17.95 28.20
C GLY A 35 -7.95 -16.91 29.32
N GLY A 36 -9.12 -16.80 30.00
CA GLY A 36 -9.35 -15.87 31.11
C GLY A 36 -9.72 -14.45 30.70
N MET A 37 -9.94 -14.19 29.40
CA MET A 37 -10.32 -12.88 28.86
C MET A 37 -11.82 -12.72 28.66
N GLY A 38 -12.63 -13.60 29.22
CA GLY A 38 -14.08 -13.66 29.00
C GLY A 38 -14.84 -12.40 29.42
N GLU A 39 -14.39 -11.69 30.45
CA GLU A 39 -15.06 -10.46 30.92
C GLU A 39 -14.80 -9.22 30.05
N MET A 40 -13.86 -9.30 29.09
CA MET A 40 -13.62 -8.22 28.12
C MET A 40 -14.73 -8.20 27.08
N ALA A 41 -15.20 -7.01 26.71
CA ALA A 41 -15.98 -6.82 25.49
C ALA A 41 -15.02 -6.55 24.32
N ILE A 42 -15.02 -7.42 23.32
CA ILE A 42 -14.12 -7.37 22.18
C ILE A 42 -14.90 -7.05 20.92
N VAL A 43 -14.47 -6.03 20.17
CA VAL A 43 -15.04 -5.66 18.86
C VAL A 43 -14.06 -6.06 17.77
N ILE A 44 -14.47 -6.95 16.87
CA ILE A 44 -13.58 -7.51 15.84
C ILE A 44 -14.29 -7.67 14.50
N GLY A 45 -13.60 -7.27 13.40
CA GLY A 45 -14.12 -7.36 12.04
C GLY A 45 -13.95 -8.75 11.42
N TYR A 46 -14.97 -9.22 10.71
CA TYR A 46 -14.98 -10.51 10.04
C TYR A 46 -15.90 -10.52 8.82
N LEU A 47 -15.74 -11.53 7.94
CA LEU A 47 -16.67 -11.82 6.85
C LEU A 47 -17.84 -12.65 7.37
N ASP A 48 -19.05 -12.17 7.10
CA ASP A 48 -20.28 -12.91 7.39
C ASP A 48 -21.13 -13.04 6.12
N HIS A 49 -22.29 -13.65 6.24
CA HIS A 49 -23.25 -13.80 5.17
C HIS A 49 -24.68 -13.73 5.68
N ALA A 50 -25.59 -13.34 4.78
CA ALA A 50 -27.02 -13.49 4.98
C ALA A 50 -27.58 -14.34 3.83
N GLY A 51 -28.34 -15.37 4.16
CA GLY A 51 -29.17 -16.08 3.18
C GLY A 51 -30.40 -15.25 2.83
N ASP A 52 -30.79 -15.23 1.56
CA ASP A 52 -32.08 -14.74 1.12
C ASP A 52 -33.05 -15.92 0.91
N GLU A 53 -34.32 -15.62 0.66
CA GLU A 53 -35.39 -16.64 0.41
C GLU A 53 -35.12 -17.46 -0.87
N SER A 54 -34.24 -16.96 -1.77
CA SER A 54 -33.82 -17.67 -2.99
C SER A 54 -32.66 -18.64 -2.76
N GLY A 55 -32.10 -18.68 -1.54
CA GLY A 55 -30.94 -19.47 -1.19
C GLY A 55 -29.60 -18.85 -1.66
N LYS A 56 -29.61 -17.61 -2.18
CA LYS A 56 -28.41 -16.87 -2.54
C LYS A 56 -27.82 -16.22 -1.32
N SER A 57 -26.56 -16.51 -1.04
CA SER A 57 -25.79 -15.89 0.03
C SER A 57 -25.25 -14.54 -0.40
N SER A 58 -25.53 -13.50 0.39
CA SER A 58 -24.90 -12.18 0.26
C SER A 58 -23.80 -12.04 1.30
N ALA A 59 -22.60 -11.67 0.87
CA ALA A 59 -21.50 -11.39 1.78
C ALA A 59 -21.75 -10.11 2.58
N LEU A 60 -21.33 -10.10 3.84
CA LEU A 60 -21.48 -8.97 4.76
C LEU A 60 -20.16 -8.64 5.42
N ASN A 61 -19.78 -7.35 5.39
CA ASN A 61 -18.69 -6.83 6.19
C ASN A 61 -19.22 -6.50 7.58
N ARG A 62 -18.84 -7.30 8.59
CA ARG A 62 -19.39 -7.20 9.94
C ARG A 62 -18.33 -7.00 11.03
N ALA A 63 -18.76 -6.34 12.10
CA ALA A 63 -18.11 -6.38 13.40
C ALA A 63 -18.89 -7.29 14.34
N ALA A 64 -18.19 -8.20 15.01
CA ALA A 64 -18.73 -8.99 16.11
C ALA A 64 -18.41 -8.34 17.45
N ILE A 65 -19.35 -8.35 18.39
CA ILE A 65 -19.11 -8.06 19.80
C ILE A 65 -19.02 -9.40 20.53
N ILE A 66 -17.85 -9.71 21.05
CA ILE A 66 -17.57 -10.94 21.79
C ILE A 66 -17.55 -10.61 23.29
N HIS A 67 -18.22 -11.44 24.09
CA HIS A 67 -18.21 -11.36 25.54
C HIS A 67 -18.57 -12.73 26.16
N ARG A 68 -17.84 -13.16 27.18
CA ARG A 68 -18.06 -14.42 27.90
C ARG A 68 -18.18 -15.65 27.00
N GLY A 69 -17.24 -15.77 26.06
CA GLY A 69 -17.16 -16.94 25.18
C GLY A 69 -18.14 -16.97 24.01
N GLU A 70 -18.92 -15.92 23.80
CA GLU A 70 -19.95 -15.90 22.77
C GLU A 70 -19.93 -14.61 21.93
N VAL A 71 -20.40 -14.70 20.70
CA VAL A 71 -20.72 -13.53 19.87
C VAL A 71 -22.08 -13.00 20.29
N LYS A 72 -22.10 -11.90 21.03
CA LYS A 72 -23.33 -11.32 21.61
C LYS A 72 -24.12 -10.45 20.64
N ALA A 73 -23.44 -9.77 19.72
CA ALA A 73 -24.08 -8.96 18.69
C ALA A 73 -23.20 -8.87 17.43
N ARG A 74 -23.83 -8.47 16.33
CA ARG A 74 -23.20 -8.28 15.03
C ARG A 74 -23.65 -6.95 14.43
N TYR A 75 -22.70 -6.10 14.08
CA TYR A 75 -22.94 -4.86 13.34
C TYR A 75 -22.57 -5.06 11.88
N THR A 76 -23.42 -4.70 10.96
CA THR A 76 -23.15 -4.73 9.51
C THR A 76 -22.80 -3.34 9.01
N LYS A 77 -21.67 -3.21 8.32
CA LYS A 77 -21.22 -1.96 7.70
C LYS A 77 -22.30 -1.34 6.83
N ARG A 78 -22.59 -0.05 7.03
CA ARG A 78 -23.71 0.65 6.35
C ARG A 78 -23.24 1.32 5.05
N HIS A 79 -22.04 1.89 5.04
CA HIS A 79 -21.50 2.59 3.88
C HIS A 79 -20.40 1.76 3.22
N LEU A 80 -20.64 1.36 1.98
CA LEU A 80 -19.74 0.54 1.17
C LEU A 80 -19.00 1.44 0.19
N PRO A 81 -17.68 1.70 0.35
CA PRO A 81 -16.94 2.53 -0.58
C PRO A 81 -16.81 1.86 -1.95
N ASN A 82 -16.95 2.66 -3.02
CA ASN A 82 -16.85 2.22 -4.41
C ASN A 82 -16.10 3.27 -5.25
N TYR A 83 -14.93 3.67 -4.78
CA TYR A 83 -14.04 4.65 -5.40
C TYR A 83 -12.57 4.27 -5.13
N GLY A 84 -11.65 4.77 -5.98
CA GLY A 84 -10.22 4.47 -5.87
C GLY A 84 -9.97 2.96 -5.86
N VAL A 85 -9.38 2.48 -4.78
CA VAL A 85 -9.05 1.06 -4.56
C VAL A 85 -10.21 0.22 -4.05
N PHE A 86 -11.31 0.85 -3.66
CA PHE A 86 -12.45 0.17 -3.06
C PHE A 86 -13.47 -0.29 -4.09
N ASP A 87 -13.98 -1.51 -3.91
CA ASP A 87 -15.02 -2.13 -4.73
C ASP A 87 -16.03 -2.90 -3.84
N GLU A 88 -16.39 -2.30 -2.69
CA GLU A 88 -17.22 -3.00 -1.71
C GLU A 88 -18.67 -3.16 -2.15
N TYR A 89 -19.19 -2.23 -2.97
CA TYR A 89 -20.56 -2.32 -3.48
C TYR A 89 -20.80 -3.56 -4.34
N ARG A 90 -19.76 -4.04 -5.00
CA ARG A 90 -19.78 -5.28 -5.78
C ARG A 90 -19.79 -6.52 -4.88
N ASN A 91 -19.13 -6.45 -3.74
CA ASN A 91 -18.78 -7.60 -2.93
C ASN A 91 -19.71 -7.81 -1.73
N PHE A 92 -20.31 -6.75 -1.18
CA PHE A 92 -21.06 -6.81 0.06
C PHE A 92 -22.46 -6.23 -0.05
N ALA A 93 -23.36 -6.69 0.83
CA ALA A 93 -24.61 -6.03 1.09
C ALA A 93 -24.46 -5.05 2.27
N ALA A 94 -25.08 -3.87 2.15
CA ALA A 94 -25.05 -2.84 3.17
C ALA A 94 -25.95 -3.16 4.35
N GLY A 95 -25.53 -2.78 5.57
CA GLY A 95 -26.38 -2.76 6.76
C GLY A 95 -27.32 -1.56 6.75
N ASN A 96 -28.31 -1.59 7.64
CA ASN A 96 -29.35 -0.56 7.73
C ASN A 96 -29.62 -0.07 9.16
N SER A 97 -28.87 -0.55 10.15
CA SER A 97 -29.08 -0.19 11.57
C SER A 97 -27.77 0.13 12.26
N SER A 98 -27.78 1.02 13.24
CA SER A 98 -26.69 1.24 14.17
C SER A 98 -26.72 0.20 15.30
N LEU A 99 -25.60 0.08 16.03
CA LEU A 99 -25.47 -0.80 17.18
C LEU A 99 -24.79 -0.05 18.33
N ILE A 100 -25.45 -0.04 19.50
CA ILE A 100 -24.90 0.45 20.76
C ILE A 100 -24.97 -0.68 21.78
N ALA A 101 -23.83 -1.07 22.33
CA ALA A 101 -23.72 -2.07 23.38
C ALA A 101 -23.27 -1.41 24.68
N ARG A 102 -23.94 -1.74 25.79
CA ARG A 102 -23.51 -1.30 27.14
C ARG A 102 -22.55 -2.29 27.73
N HIS A 103 -21.39 -1.79 28.16
CA HIS A 103 -20.42 -2.56 28.91
C HIS A 103 -19.86 -1.71 30.06
N CYS A 104 -19.82 -2.29 31.26
CA CYS A 104 -19.38 -1.60 32.48
C CYS A 104 -20.07 -0.25 32.72
N GLY A 105 -21.38 -0.17 32.40
CA GLY A 105 -22.18 1.04 32.55
C GLY A 105 -21.93 2.12 31.47
N VAL A 106 -21.14 1.85 30.43
CA VAL A 106 -20.87 2.77 29.33
C VAL A 106 -21.51 2.25 28.04
N ASP A 107 -22.17 3.13 27.29
CA ASP A 107 -22.77 2.85 26.00
C ASP A 107 -21.74 3.05 24.88
N VAL A 108 -21.33 1.96 24.24
CA VAL A 108 -20.33 1.92 23.17
C VAL A 108 -21.03 1.76 21.82
N ALA A 109 -20.94 2.77 20.97
CA ALA A 109 -21.37 2.70 19.57
C ALA A 109 -20.28 2.06 18.71
N ILE A 110 -20.70 1.29 17.68
CA ILE A 110 -19.79 0.60 16.76
C ILE A 110 -19.95 1.18 15.36
N ALA A 111 -18.82 1.40 14.68
CA ALA A 111 -18.78 1.76 13.26
C ALA A 111 -17.63 1.03 12.56
N ILE A 112 -17.73 0.89 11.23
CA ILE A 112 -16.69 0.27 10.40
C ILE A 112 -16.26 1.27 9.32
N CYS A 113 -15.02 1.78 9.45
CA CYS A 113 -14.27 2.53 8.45
C CYS A 113 -15.11 3.61 7.73
N GLU A 114 -15.63 3.33 6.53
CA GLU A 114 -16.39 4.28 5.68
C GLU A 114 -17.62 4.86 6.39
N ASP A 115 -18.17 4.19 7.38
CA ASP A 115 -19.34 4.68 8.12
C ASP A 115 -19.09 6.06 8.75
N ILE A 116 -17.84 6.39 9.12
CA ILE A 116 -17.49 7.70 9.67
C ILE A 116 -17.02 8.71 8.61
N TRP A 117 -16.68 8.27 7.40
CA TRP A 117 -16.27 9.17 6.31
C TRP A 117 -17.47 9.87 5.68
N GLN A 118 -18.59 9.16 5.58
CA GLN A 118 -19.81 9.68 4.96
C GLN A 118 -20.57 10.60 5.92
N GLU A 119 -21.07 11.72 5.37
CA GLU A 119 -22.08 12.53 6.05
C GLU A 119 -23.45 11.88 5.88
N GLY A 120 -24.36 12.03 6.85
CA GLY A 120 -25.72 11.55 6.69
C GLY A 120 -26.31 10.90 7.94
N GLU A 121 -27.35 10.06 7.70
CA GLU A 121 -28.21 9.54 8.75
C GLU A 121 -27.49 8.67 9.78
N ALA A 122 -26.49 7.86 9.38
CA ALA A 122 -25.80 6.95 10.29
C ALA A 122 -25.11 7.68 11.45
N MET A 123 -24.36 8.73 11.15
CA MET A 123 -23.68 9.53 12.19
C MET A 123 -24.65 10.44 12.94
N ALA A 124 -25.69 10.96 12.30
CA ALA A 124 -26.74 11.75 12.94
C ALA A 124 -27.56 10.90 13.94
N GLU A 125 -27.89 9.66 13.57
CA GLU A 125 -28.56 8.70 14.45
C GLU A 125 -27.73 8.39 15.70
N LEU A 126 -26.43 8.08 15.54
CA LEU A 126 -25.53 7.83 16.67
C LEU A 126 -25.38 9.07 17.56
N ALA A 127 -25.25 10.27 16.98
CA ALA A 127 -25.18 11.50 17.74
C ALA A 127 -26.45 11.77 18.55
N ALA A 128 -27.63 11.53 17.98
CA ALA A 128 -28.92 11.67 18.66
C ALA A 128 -29.09 10.66 19.82
N ARG A 129 -28.51 9.46 19.70
CA ARG A 129 -28.52 8.44 20.76
C ARG A 129 -27.54 8.73 21.88
N GLY A 130 -26.52 9.56 21.65
CA GLY A 130 -25.56 10.05 22.66
C GLY A 130 -24.72 8.95 23.35
N PRO A 131 -23.97 8.11 22.63
CA PRO A 131 -23.12 7.09 23.25
C PRO A 131 -22.02 7.71 24.11
N GLY A 132 -21.48 6.93 25.03
CA GLY A 132 -20.33 7.32 25.85
C GLY A 132 -18.99 7.13 25.16
N LEU A 133 -18.94 6.29 24.11
CA LEU A 133 -17.74 6.00 23.30
C LEU A 133 -18.15 5.60 21.88
N LEU A 134 -17.40 6.03 20.88
CA LEU A 134 -17.48 5.51 19.51
C LEU A 134 -16.25 4.63 19.22
N ALA A 135 -16.44 3.35 19.00
CA ALA A 135 -15.42 2.40 18.59
C ALA A 135 -15.48 2.18 17.06
N VAL A 136 -14.43 2.51 16.36
CA VAL A 136 -14.33 2.41 14.88
C VAL A 136 -13.22 1.46 14.52
N ILE A 137 -13.55 0.36 13.84
CA ILE A 137 -12.59 -0.59 13.31
C ILE A 137 -12.35 -0.32 11.82
N ASN A 138 -11.09 -0.31 11.39
CA ASN A 138 -10.71 0.17 10.07
C ASN A 138 -9.74 -0.77 9.34
N GLY A 139 -9.89 -0.82 8.02
CA GLY A 139 -8.88 -1.23 7.06
C GLY A 139 -8.71 -0.08 6.06
N SER A 140 -8.21 1.06 6.57
CA SER A 140 -7.96 2.26 5.75
C SER A 140 -6.55 2.20 5.20
N PRO A 141 -6.37 2.02 3.87
CA PRO A 141 -5.05 1.89 3.29
C PRO A 141 -4.26 3.19 3.38
N TYR A 142 -2.96 3.04 3.45
CA TYR A 142 -2.01 4.12 3.40
C TYR A 142 -2.06 4.83 2.04
N GLU A 143 -2.03 6.13 2.07
CA GLU A 143 -1.69 7.05 1.00
C GLU A 143 -0.92 8.20 1.64
N ARG A 144 0.00 8.80 0.92
CA ARG A 144 0.75 9.98 1.38
C ARG A 144 -0.23 11.08 1.82
N ASP A 145 0.04 11.73 2.96
CA ASP A 145 -0.80 12.77 3.58
C ASP A 145 -2.20 12.31 4.08
N LYS A 146 -2.49 11.01 4.09
CA LYS A 146 -3.80 10.52 4.51
C LYS A 146 -4.00 10.52 6.02
N ASP A 147 -2.93 10.46 6.78
CA ASP A 147 -2.95 10.53 8.24
C ASP A 147 -3.49 11.88 8.75
N ASP A 148 -3.18 13.01 8.10
CA ASP A 148 -3.77 14.33 8.38
C ASP A 148 -5.28 14.36 8.11
N GLN A 149 -5.72 13.71 7.03
CA GLN A 149 -7.14 13.58 6.71
C GLN A 149 -7.86 12.73 7.76
N ARG A 150 -7.26 11.60 8.19
CA ARG A 150 -7.81 10.73 9.25
C ARG A 150 -7.92 11.48 10.58
N LEU A 151 -6.89 12.19 11.00
CA LEU A 151 -6.91 12.97 12.23
C LEU A 151 -8.03 14.02 12.20
N SER A 152 -8.14 14.78 11.11
CA SER A 152 -9.19 15.77 10.91
C SER A 152 -10.59 15.13 10.99
N LEU A 153 -10.79 13.98 10.35
CA LEU A 153 -12.04 13.22 10.37
C LEU A 153 -12.39 12.75 11.78
N VAL A 154 -11.47 12.10 12.46
CA VAL A 154 -11.67 11.51 13.79
C VAL A 154 -12.03 12.59 14.81
N SER A 155 -11.32 13.73 14.79
CA SER A 155 -11.61 14.89 15.64
C SER A 155 -13.01 15.46 15.37
N ARG A 156 -13.38 15.63 14.11
CA ARG A 156 -14.71 16.14 13.71
C ARG A 156 -15.84 15.21 14.15
N ARG A 157 -15.66 13.88 14.00
CA ARG A 157 -16.67 12.89 14.40
C ARG A 157 -16.85 12.80 15.91
N SER A 158 -15.75 12.87 16.65
CA SER A 158 -15.81 12.92 18.12
C SER A 158 -16.64 14.13 18.60
N LEU A 159 -16.37 15.32 18.03
CA LEU A 159 -17.16 16.54 18.32
C LEU A 159 -18.63 16.37 17.95
N GLN A 160 -18.95 15.78 16.80
CA GLN A 160 -20.32 15.56 16.32
C GLN A 160 -21.11 14.62 17.26
N ILE A 161 -20.47 13.54 17.71
CA ILE A 161 -21.07 12.54 18.61
C ILE A 161 -21.09 13.05 20.06
N GLY A 162 -20.19 13.98 20.40
CA GLY A 162 -20.00 14.45 21.76
C GLY A 162 -19.39 13.42 22.72
N ALA A 163 -18.64 12.47 22.20
CA ALA A 163 -18.00 11.38 22.94
C ALA A 163 -16.56 11.14 22.45
N PRO A 164 -15.67 10.56 23.26
CA PRO A 164 -14.39 10.03 22.79
C PRO A 164 -14.57 9.05 21.66
N LEU A 165 -13.55 8.95 20.78
CA LEU A 165 -13.53 8.07 19.62
C LEU A 165 -12.22 7.28 19.58
N CYS A 166 -12.33 5.96 19.47
CA CYS A 166 -11.22 5.05 19.23
C CYS A 166 -11.22 4.65 17.74
N TYR A 167 -10.27 5.15 16.97
CA TYR A 167 -10.03 4.77 15.59
C TYR A 167 -8.93 3.72 15.55
N VAL A 168 -9.29 2.46 15.35
CA VAL A 168 -8.35 1.34 15.29
C VAL A 168 -8.17 0.93 13.84
N ASN A 169 -6.94 1.05 13.32
CA ASN A 169 -6.61 0.70 11.94
C ASN A 169 -5.69 -0.51 11.88
N MET A 170 -5.82 -1.31 10.81
CA MET A 170 -4.95 -2.45 10.59
C MET A 170 -3.55 -2.02 10.17
N THR A 171 -2.57 -2.89 10.37
CA THR A 171 -1.18 -2.77 9.92
C THR A 171 -0.85 -3.93 8.99
N GLY A 172 -0.02 -3.71 7.98
CA GLY A 172 0.47 -4.74 7.06
C GLY A 172 0.21 -4.47 5.59
N GLY A 173 0.80 -5.27 4.72
CA GLY A 173 0.62 -5.23 3.26
C GLY A 173 -0.38 -6.28 2.77
N GLN A 174 -1.20 -5.93 1.78
CA GLN A 174 -2.11 -6.83 1.09
C GLN A 174 -2.16 -6.45 -0.40
N ASP A 175 -1.65 -7.32 -1.29
CA ASP A 175 -1.50 -7.05 -2.72
C ASP A 175 -0.72 -5.75 -2.98
N ASP A 176 -1.32 -4.76 -3.65
CA ASP A 176 -0.72 -3.44 -3.88
C ASP A 176 -0.89 -2.48 -2.67
N LEU A 177 -1.71 -2.83 -1.68
CA LEU A 177 -2.06 -1.94 -0.58
C LEU A 177 -1.20 -2.18 0.64
N VAL A 178 -0.91 -1.09 1.35
CA VAL A 178 -0.29 -1.09 2.67
C VAL A 178 -1.21 -0.39 3.65
N PHE A 179 -1.26 -0.87 4.86
CA PHE A 179 -2.00 -0.31 5.98
C PHE A 179 -0.99 0.10 7.05
N ASP A 180 -0.98 1.37 7.36
CA ASP A 180 0.02 2.00 8.21
C ASP A 180 -0.28 1.91 9.72
N GLY A 181 -1.41 1.30 10.11
CA GLY A 181 -1.84 1.33 11.49
C GLY A 181 -2.23 2.74 11.90
N ASP A 182 -1.36 3.45 12.57
CA ASP A 182 -1.61 4.83 13.01
C ASP A 182 -2.95 4.97 13.75
N SER A 183 -3.26 4.02 14.64
CA SER A 183 -4.49 4.04 15.42
C SER A 183 -4.52 5.22 16.37
N ILE A 184 -5.66 5.92 16.44
CA ILE A 184 -5.80 7.20 17.14
C ILE A 184 -6.95 7.12 18.13
N VAL A 185 -6.75 7.67 19.33
CA VAL A 185 -7.83 7.91 20.29
C VAL A 185 -7.92 9.40 20.57
N VAL A 186 -9.13 9.95 20.43
CA VAL A 186 -9.42 11.34 20.73
C VAL A 186 -10.45 11.45 21.85
N ASP A 187 -10.37 12.52 22.64
CA ASP A 187 -11.39 12.88 23.63
C ASP A 187 -12.66 13.47 22.98
N ALA A 188 -13.69 13.75 23.77
CA ALA A 188 -14.94 14.35 23.30
C ALA A 188 -14.78 15.77 22.73
N ALA A 189 -13.65 16.43 22.94
CA ALA A 189 -13.30 17.72 22.33
C ALA A 189 -12.46 17.57 21.05
N GLY A 190 -12.27 16.34 20.56
CA GLY A 190 -11.50 16.03 19.35
C GLY A 190 -9.98 16.12 19.53
N ARG A 191 -9.46 16.18 20.76
CA ARG A 191 -8.03 16.24 21.02
C ARG A 191 -7.45 14.84 21.11
N VAL A 192 -6.30 14.63 20.46
CA VAL A 192 -5.57 13.34 20.52
C VAL A 192 -5.12 13.09 21.96
N ILE A 193 -5.46 11.93 22.51
CA ILE A 193 -5.06 11.48 23.84
C ILE A 193 -4.17 10.24 23.77
N ALA A 194 -4.22 9.48 22.68
CA ALA A 194 -3.29 8.39 22.40
C ALA A 194 -3.12 8.21 20.89
N ARG A 195 -1.94 7.77 20.48
CA ARG A 195 -1.61 7.44 19.08
C ARG A 195 -0.63 6.28 19.04
N ALA A 196 -0.94 5.26 18.25
CA ALA A 196 -0.03 4.15 17.95
C ALA A 196 1.03 4.57 16.93
N PRO A 197 2.20 3.93 16.90
CA PRO A 197 3.19 4.15 15.85
C PRO A 197 2.65 3.75 14.47
N GLN A 198 3.24 4.35 13.42
CA GLN A 198 2.97 4.01 12.03
C GLN A 198 3.79 2.77 11.63
N PHE A 199 3.23 1.89 10.81
CA PHE A 199 3.86 0.69 10.23
C PHE A 199 4.39 -0.33 11.23
N GLU A 200 3.92 -0.30 12.46
CA GLU A 200 4.29 -1.24 13.51
C GLU A 200 3.05 -1.95 14.07
N ASP A 201 3.20 -3.25 14.30
CA ASP A 201 2.20 -4.04 15.03
C ASP A 201 2.36 -3.80 16.53
N GLY A 202 1.24 -3.58 17.22
CA GLY A 202 1.32 -3.35 18.66
C GLY A 202 -0.03 -3.31 19.36
N LEU A 203 0.04 -3.35 20.69
CA LEU A 203 -1.10 -3.15 21.57
C LEU A 203 -1.02 -1.76 22.19
N MET A 204 -2.01 -0.91 21.86
CA MET A 204 -2.17 0.40 22.49
C MET A 204 -3.22 0.31 23.59
N VAL A 205 -2.82 0.55 24.84
CA VAL A 205 -3.72 0.56 26.01
C VAL A 205 -3.97 1.99 26.45
N VAL A 206 -5.25 2.35 26.63
CA VAL A 206 -5.66 3.73 26.94
C VAL A 206 -6.77 3.70 27.99
N ASP A 207 -6.61 4.48 29.07
CA ASP A 207 -7.66 4.72 30.04
C ASP A 207 -8.48 5.96 29.65
N LEU A 208 -9.78 5.80 29.56
CA LEU A 208 -10.72 6.84 29.16
C LEU A 208 -11.65 7.20 30.31
N ASP A 209 -11.81 8.49 30.60
CA ASP A 209 -12.86 8.98 31.48
C ASP A 209 -14.16 9.12 30.69
N LEU A 210 -14.99 8.06 30.72
CA LEU A 210 -16.21 7.95 29.95
C LEU A 210 -17.43 8.36 30.78
N ARG A 211 -18.41 9.01 30.13
CA ARG A 211 -19.70 9.28 30.76
C ARG A 211 -20.45 7.99 30.98
N ALA A 212 -21.04 7.85 32.15
CA ALA A 212 -22.05 6.83 32.38
C ALA A 212 -23.20 7.01 31.37
N ASN A 213 -23.86 5.90 31.06
CA ASN A 213 -24.89 5.80 30.03
C ASN A 213 -25.96 6.91 30.11
N SER A 214 -26.30 7.40 28.93
CA SER A 214 -27.42 8.33 28.73
C SER A 214 -28.33 7.87 27.57
N SER A 215 -28.04 6.72 26.96
CA SER A 215 -28.78 6.19 25.81
C SER A 215 -29.59 4.92 26.18
N VAL A 216 -30.46 4.49 25.28
CA VAL A 216 -31.03 3.16 25.31
C VAL A 216 -30.19 2.24 24.44
N PRO A 217 -29.41 1.30 25.02
CA PRO A 217 -28.56 0.40 24.25
C PRO A 217 -29.41 -0.68 23.55
N ASP A 218 -28.87 -1.21 22.46
CA ASP A 218 -29.45 -2.36 21.75
C ASP A 218 -29.11 -3.68 22.48
N LEU A 219 -28.02 -3.67 23.26
CA LEU A 219 -27.52 -4.81 24.02
C LEU A 219 -26.88 -4.35 25.33
N VAL A 220 -27.17 -5.05 26.41
CA VAL A 220 -26.49 -4.90 27.70
C VAL A 220 -25.60 -6.12 27.94
N LEU A 221 -24.27 -5.92 27.99
CA LEU A 221 -23.32 -6.94 28.38
C LEU A 221 -23.16 -6.95 29.90
N THR A 222 -22.82 -5.77 30.48
CA THR A 222 -22.72 -5.56 31.93
C THR A 222 -23.09 -4.11 32.27
N ASP A 223 -23.70 -3.90 33.44
CA ASP A 223 -24.09 -2.58 33.94
C ASP A 223 -23.21 -2.07 35.09
N GLY A 224 -22.48 -2.96 35.75
CA GLY A 224 -21.65 -2.59 36.90
C GLY A 224 -20.41 -1.80 36.47
N PRO A 225 -19.96 -0.81 37.26
CA PRO A 225 -18.70 -0.11 36.96
C PRO A 225 -17.51 -1.05 37.07
N LEU A 226 -16.42 -0.69 36.38
CA LEU A 226 -15.14 -1.38 36.56
C LEU A 226 -14.65 -1.25 38.01
N PRO A 227 -14.01 -2.29 38.58
CA PRO A 227 -13.36 -2.16 39.85
C PRO A 227 -12.23 -1.10 39.78
N PRO A 228 -11.89 -0.44 40.90
CA PRO A 228 -10.77 0.50 40.90
C PRO A 228 -9.45 -0.18 40.47
N TYR A 229 -8.68 0.47 39.62
CA TYR A 229 -7.37 0.03 39.15
C TYR A 229 -6.45 1.24 38.98
N GLU A 230 -5.15 1.00 38.87
CA GLU A 230 -4.16 2.04 38.62
C GLU A 230 -4.25 2.48 37.15
N LYS A 231 -4.48 3.78 36.92
CA LYS A 231 -4.59 4.34 35.59
C LYS A 231 -3.26 4.31 34.84
N LEU A 232 -3.29 3.91 33.59
CA LEU A 232 -2.16 3.96 32.67
C LEU A 232 -2.08 5.35 32.02
N VAL A 233 -0.86 5.83 31.81
CA VAL A 233 -0.60 7.03 31.02
C VAL A 233 -0.47 6.61 29.56
N PRO A 234 -1.38 7.04 28.67
CA PRO A 234 -1.32 6.65 27.27
C PRO A 234 -0.11 7.29 26.58
N GLY A 235 0.46 6.59 25.60
CA GLY A 235 1.50 7.10 24.73
C GLY A 235 0.91 7.81 23.52
N ILE A 236 1.57 8.87 23.07
CA ILE A 236 1.33 9.49 21.77
C ILE A 236 2.60 9.31 20.95
N ALA A 237 2.57 8.37 20.00
CA ALA A 237 3.69 8.14 19.10
C ALA A 237 3.94 9.36 18.22
N SER A 238 5.22 9.66 17.97
CA SER A 238 5.62 10.69 17.02
C SER A 238 5.30 10.25 15.60
N ARG A 239 4.89 11.20 14.76
CA ARG A 239 4.71 10.95 13.33
C ARG A 239 6.06 10.80 12.65
N LEU A 240 6.12 9.96 11.65
CA LEU A 240 7.27 9.85 10.77
C LEU A 240 7.37 11.10 9.87
N GLU A 241 8.57 11.45 9.45
CA GLU A 241 8.76 12.39 8.35
C GLU A 241 8.41 11.74 7.01
N ASP A 242 8.08 12.53 6.00
CA ASP A 242 7.54 12.07 4.71
C ASP A 242 8.38 10.96 4.05
N GLU A 243 9.71 11.11 4.00
CA GLU A 243 10.58 10.08 3.41
C GLU A 243 10.59 8.79 4.23
N ALA A 244 10.59 8.88 5.56
CA ALA A 244 10.53 7.73 6.45
C ALA A 244 9.21 7.00 6.32
N GLU A 245 8.12 7.73 6.19
CA GLU A 245 6.76 7.19 6.01
C GLU A 245 6.64 6.43 4.69
N VAL A 246 7.03 7.06 3.56
CA VAL A 246 7.03 6.41 2.25
C VAL A 246 7.97 5.19 2.23
N TRP A 247 9.16 5.30 2.83
CA TRP A 247 10.11 4.19 2.93
C TRP A 247 9.51 3.01 3.67
N SER A 248 8.92 3.26 4.83
CA SER A 248 8.28 2.23 5.66
C SER A 248 7.13 1.53 4.92
N ALA A 249 6.33 2.29 4.16
CA ALA A 249 5.27 1.73 3.32
C ALA A 249 5.82 0.79 2.25
N LEU A 250 6.91 1.19 1.56
CA LEU A 250 7.54 0.37 0.51
C LEU A 250 8.17 -0.91 1.09
N VAL A 251 8.85 -0.80 2.23
CA VAL A 251 9.47 -1.93 2.94
C VAL A 251 8.40 -2.91 3.40
N MET A 252 7.33 -2.43 4.04
CA MET A 252 6.22 -3.27 4.50
C MET A 252 5.50 -3.96 3.34
N GLY A 253 5.19 -3.22 2.26
CA GLY A 253 4.54 -3.78 1.07
C GLY A 253 5.36 -4.91 0.44
N LEU A 254 6.66 -4.72 0.26
CA LEU A 254 7.55 -5.74 -0.29
C LEU A 254 7.68 -6.95 0.65
N ARG A 255 7.95 -6.72 1.94
CA ARG A 255 8.09 -7.78 2.96
C ARG A 255 6.88 -8.70 2.99
N ASP A 256 5.71 -8.09 3.12
CA ASP A 256 4.46 -8.83 3.29
C ASP A 256 4.04 -9.53 1.98
N TYR A 257 4.28 -8.92 0.82
CA TYR A 257 4.03 -9.56 -0.47
C TYR A 257 4.89 -10.82 -0.65
N VAL A 258 6.18 -10.73 -0.37
CA VAL A 258 7.11 -11.86 -0.44
C VAL A 258 6.70 -12.97 0.51
N ALA A 259 6.47 -12.64 1.78
CA ALA A 259 6.12 -13.60 2.82
C ALA A 259 4.77 -14.29 2.57
N LYS A 260 3.73 -13.52 2.23
CA LYS A 260 2.37 -14.04 2.00
C LYS A 260 2.25 -14.90 0.74
N ASN A 261 3.11 -14.68 -0.26
CA ASN A 261 3.21 -15.54 -1.44
C ASN A 261 4.15 -16.73 -1.25
N GLY A 262 4.77 -16.89 -0.08
CA GLY A 262 5.62 -18.04 0.25
C GLY A 262 7.02 -18.01 -0.33
N PHE A 263 7.46 -16.88 -0.90
CA PHE A 263 8.84 -16.72 -1.36
C PHE A 263 9.78 -16.52 -0.18
N GLN A 264 11.00 -17.06 -0.30
CA GLN A 264 12.04 -16.95 0.73
C GLN A 264 13.11 -15.91 0.38
N SER A 265 13.13 -15.43 -0.86
CA SER A 265 14.17 -14.55 -1.36
C SER A 265 13.75 -13.86 -2.65
N VAL A 266 14.47 -12.81 -2.98
CA VAL A 266 14.23 -11.99 -4.19
C VAL A 266 15.48 -11.91 -5.06
N ILE A 267 15.29 -11.68 -6.36
CA ILE A 267 16.35 -11.45 -7.33
C ILE A 267 16.03 -10.24 -8.20
N LEU A 268 17.04 -9.43 -8.51
CA LEU A 268 16.87 -8.27 -9.37
C LEU A 268 18.12 -7.98 -10.21
N GLY A 269 17.93 -7.29 -11.31
CA GLY A 269 19.02 -6.77 -12.13
C GLY A 269 19.65 -5.54 -11.48
N LEU A 270 20.97 -5.53 -11.30
CA LEU A 270 21.73 -4.38 -10.85
C LEU A 270 22.39 -3.71 -12.06
N SER A 271 21.85 -2.56 -12.47
CA SER A 271 22.34 -1.81 -13.62
C SER A 271 23.41 -0.76 -13.25
N GLY A 272 23.64 -0.53 -11.95
CA GLY A 272 24.41 0.61 -11.46
C GLY A 272 23.63 1.94 -11.45
N GLY A 273 22.38 1.95 -11.95
CA GLY A 273 21.48 3.09 -11.89
C GLY A 273 20.73 3.20 -10.57
N ILE A 274 20.16 4.38 -10.32
CA ILE A 274 19.51 4.76 -9.06
C ILE A 274 18.32 3.87 -8.71
N ASP A 275 17.48 3.48 -9.70
CA ASP A 275 16.26 2.70 -9.45
C ASP A 275 16.59 1.29 -8.95
N SER A 276 17.50 0.59 -9.63
CA SER A 276 17.94 -0.74 -9.18
C SER A 276 18.66 -0.68 -7.83
N ALA A 277 19.41 0.41 -7.55
CA ALA A 277 20.06 0.61 -6.27
C ALA A 277 19.05 0.84 -5.14
N LEU A 278 18.00 1.64 -5.39
CA LEU A 278 16.94 1.89 -4.44
C LEU A 278 16.15 0.60 -4.14
N VAL A 279 15.78 -0.16 -5.18
CA VAL A 279 15.03 -1.43 -5.02
C VAL A 279 15.85 -2.47 -4.26
N ALA A 280 17.16 -2.58 -4.53
CA ALA A 280 18.04 -3.49 -3.79
C ALA A 280 18.13 -3.11 -2.30
N THR A 281 18.22 -1.81 -2.01
CA THR A 281 18.27 -1.30 -0.63
C THR A 281 16.95 -1.55 0.10
N LEU A 282 15.81 -1.27 -0.55
CA LEU A 282 14.47 -1.61 -0.03
C LEU A 282 14.33 -3.11 0.25
N ALA A 283 14.84 -3.96 -0.64
CA ALA A 283 14.78 -5.39 -0.48
C ALA A 283 15.58 -5.88 0.73
N VAL A 284 16.74 -5.27 0.99
CA VAL A 284 17.55 -5.58 2.19
C VAL A 284 16.84 -5.14 3.47
N ASP A 285 16.28 -3.94 3.48
CA ASP A 285 15.53 -3.44 4.64
C ASP A 285 14.24 -4.25 4.90
N ALA A 286 13.66 -4.84 3.86
CA ALA A 286 12.45 -5.67 3.96
C ALA A 286 12.72 -7.12 4.39
N LEU A 287 13.83 -7.74 3.92
CA LEU A 287 14.03 -9.19 3.98
C LEU A 287 15.33 -9.61 4.65
N GLY A 288 16.30 -8.71 4.83
CA GLY A 288 17.68 -9.04 5.18
C GLY A 288 18.56 -9.33 3.96
N ALA A 289 19.85 -9.03 4.08
CA ALA A 289 20.82 -9.12 2.97
C ALA A 289 20.98 -10.55 2.41
N GLU A 290 20.86 -11.55 3.26
CA GLU A 290 20.97 -12.98 2.93
C GLU A 290 19.85 -13.48 2.00
N HIS A 291 18.75 -12.74 1.88
CA HIS A 291 17.61 -13.09 1.03
C HIS A 291 17.57 -12.30 -0.29
N VAL A 292 18.59 -11.46 -0.57
CA VAL A 292 18.64 -10.59 -1.75
C VAL A 292 19.75 -10.99 -2.69
N TYR A 293 19.39 -11.20 -3.97
CA TYR A 293 20.28 -11.64 -5.03
C TYR A 293 20.35 -10.57 -6.14
N GLY A 294 21.51 -9.92 -6.29
CA GLY A 294 21.78 -8.94 -7.33
C GLY A 294 22.51 -9.54 -8.51
N VAL A 295 22.07 -9.28 -9.74
CA VAL A 295 22.71 -9.75 -10.96
C VAL A 295 23.06 -8.58 -11.86
N ALA A 296 24.35 -8.33 -12.06
CA ALA A 296 24.82 -7.40 -13.10
C ALA A 296 24.87 -8.15 -14.44
N MET A 297 24.26 -7.57 -15.48
CA MET A 297 24.13 -8.18 -16.80
C MET A 297 24.67 -7.25 -17.89
N PRO A 298 26.01 -7.04 -17.96
CA PRO A 298 26.59 -6.14 -18.92
C PRO A 298 26.45 -6.61 -20.37
N SER A 299 26.22 -5.66 -21.28
CA SER A 299 26.33 -5.81 -22.74
C SER A 299 27.52 -4.99 -23.26
N LYS A 300 27.72 -4.98 -24.56
CA LYS A 300 28.77 -4.15 -25.22
C LYS A 300 28.62 -2.63 -25.01
N TYR A 301 27.43 -2.19 -24.57
CA TYR A 301 27.12 -0.77 -24.34
C TYR A 301 27.14 -0.38 -22.86
N SER A 302 27.27 -1.37 -21.96
CA SER A 302 27.33 -1.10 -20.53
C SER A 302 28.67 -0.47 -20.16
N SER A 303 28.61 0.64 -19.42
CA SER A 303 29.83 1.34 -18.97
C SER A 303 30.52 0.56 -17.84
N GLU A 304 31.86 0.68 -17.76
CA GLU A 304 32.62 0.09 -16.64
C GLU A 304 32.16 0.66 -15.29
N HIS A 305 31.83 1.95 -15.26
CA HIS A 305 31.32 2.62 -14.06
C HIS A 305 30.01 2.00 -13.55
N SER A 306 29.11 1.62 -14.45
CA SER A 306 27.84 0.99 -14.07
C SER A 306 28.06 -0.37 -13.39
N LEU A 307 29.02 -1.17 -13.87
CA LEU A 307 29.37 -2.45 -13.26
C LEU A 307 30.03 -2.24 -11.89
N GLU A 308 30.91 -1.26 -11.76
CA GLU A 308 31.58 -0.94 -10.48
C GLU A 308 30.58 -0.41 -9.45
N ASP A 309 29.64 0.47 -9.84
CA ASP A 309 28.57 0.97 -8.97
C ASP A 309 27.67 -0.17 -8.48
N ALA A 310 27.29 -1.11 -9.36
CA ALA A 310 26.49 -2.28 -9.00
C ALA A 310 27.24 -3.19 -8.01
N LYS A 311 28.53 -3.40 -8.21
CA LYS A 311 29.38 -4.19 -7.32
C LYS A 311 29.55 -3.49 -5.96
N GLN A 312 29.82 -2.18 -5.97
CA GLN A 312 29.97 -1.40 -4.73
C GLN A 312 28.68 -1.41 -3.90
N LEU A 313 27.51 -1.24 -4.56
CA LEU A 313 26.20 -1.38 -3.91
C LEU A 313 26.05 -2.75 -3.24
N ALA A 314 26.37 -3.83 -3.97
CA ALA A 314 26.27 -5.18 -3.43
C ALA A 314 27.17 -5.41 -2.22
N ILE A 315 28.37 -4.84 -2.22
CA ILE A 315 29.31 -4.86 -1.08
C ILE A 315 28.74 -4.08 0.11
N ASN A 316 28.26 -2.85 -0.12
CA ASN A 316 27.71 -2.00 0.94
C ASN A 316 26.47 -2.65 1.61
N LEU A 317 25.62 -3.32 0.83
CA LEU A 317 24.42 -4.00 1.30
C LEU A 317 24.69 -5.41 1.85
N GLY A 318 25.85 -6.00 1.56
CA GLY A 318 26.17 -7.39 1.96
C GLY A 318 25.34 -8.47 1.26
N ILE A 319 24.81 -8.19 0.06
CA ILE A 319 23.93 -9.10 -0.69
C ILE A 319 24.71 -10.08 -1.57
N HIS A 320 24.03 -11.15 -2.01
CA HIS A 320 24.56 -12.03 -3.02
C HIS A 320 24.71 -11.31 -4.35
N PHE A 321 25.88 -11.42 -5.00
CA PHE A 321 26.17 -10.71 -6.25
C PHE A 321 26.75 -11.64 -7.31
N LYS A 322 26.22 -11.53 -8.54
CA LYS A 322 26.69 -12.29 -9.70
C LYS A 322 26.77 -11.40 -10.93
N VAL A 323 27.79 -11.64 -11.76
CA VAL A 323 27.91 -11.01 -13.08
C VAL A 323 27.63 -12.03 -14.17
N VAL A 324 26.72 -11.71 -15.08
CA VAL A 324 26.36 -12.54 -16.25
C VAL A 324 26.42 -11.67 -17.50
N ALA A 325 27.49 -11.79 -18.29
CA ALA A 325 27.60 -11.09 -19.57
C ALA A 325 26.54 -11.59 -20.55
N ILE A 326 25.66 -10.69 -21.02
CA ILE A 326 24.54 -11.06 -21.91
C ILE A 326 24.91 -11.01 -23.39
N GLN A 327 26.06 -10.44 -23.75
CA GLN A 327 26.43 -10.21 -25.15
C GLN A 327 26.37 -11.47 -26.02
N PRO A 328 26.88 -12.65 -25.58
CA PRO A 328 26.80 -13.86 -26.40
C PRO A 328 25.37 -14.30 -26.73
N MET A 329 24.43 -14.09 -25.79
CA MET A 329 23.02 -14.40 -25.98
C MET A 329 22.37 -13.42 -26.97
N VAL A 330 22.68 -12.13 -26.83
CA VAL A 330 22.22 -11.08 -27.75
C VAL A 330 22.73 -11.35 -29.18
N ASP A 331 24.01 -11.67 -29.34
CA ASP A 331 24.62 -11.98 -30.63
C ASP A 331 23.96 -13.21 -31.30
N ALA A 332 23.62 -14.22 -30.51
CA ALA A 332 22.91 -15.41 -31.01
C ALA A 332 21.50 -15.05 -31.53
N PHE A 333 20.76 -14.18 -30.82
CA PHE A 333 19.46 -13.68 -31.30
C PHE A 333 19.60 -12.87 -32.60
N LEU A 334 20.57 -11.97 -32.68
CA LEU A 334 20.79 -11.14 -33.85
C LEU A 334 21.28 -11.94 -35.08
N ALA A 335 22.03 -13.02 -34.84
CA ALA A 335 22.44 -13.95 -35.89
C ALA A 335 21.27 -14.79 -36.43
N ALA A 336 20.30 -15.11 -35.58
CA ALA A 336 19.12 -15.92 -35.94
C ALA A 336 17.99 -15.08 -36.58
N VAL A 337 17.84 -13.83 -36.17
CA VAL A 337 16.78 -12.92 -36.65
C VAL A 337 17.38 -11.55 -36.90
N GLU A 338 17.24 -11.07 -38.12
CA GLU A 338 17.69 -9.72 -38.50
C GLU A 338 16.89 -8.66 -37.75
N MET A 339 17.56 -7.89 -36.87
CA MET A 339 16.98 -6.82 -36.05
C MET A 339 17.90 -5.60 -36.04
N THR A 340 17.30 -4.40 -36.13
CA THR A 340 18.02 -3.14 -36.11
C THR A 340 17.30 -2.10 -35.25
N GLY A 341 18.02 -1.08 -34.76
CA GLY A 341 17.47 0.04 -34.02
C GLY A 341 16.74 -0.41 -32.74
N LEU A 342 15.51 0.05 -32.54
CA LEU A 342 14.73 -0.26 -31.33
C LEU A 342 14.53 -1.76 -31.08
N ALA A 343 14.49 -2.59 -32.13
CA ALA A 343 14.36 -4.04 -31.97
C ALA A 343 15.64 -4.64 -31.36
N GLU A 344 16.83 -4.19 -31.79
CA GLU A 344 18.12 -4.58 -31.22
C GLU A 344 18.27 -4.10 -29.76
N GLU A 345 17.86 -2.86 -29.45
CA GLU A 345 17.84 -2.34 -28.07
C GLU A 345 16.97 -3.23 -27.17
N ASN A 346 15.74 -3.50 -27.61
CA ASN A 346 14.76 -4.27 -26.84
C ASN A 346 15.16 -5.75 -26.63
N VAL A 347 15.92 -6.37 -27.56
CA VAL A 347 16.45 -7.73 -27.36
C VAL A 347 17.36 -7.78 -26.16
N GLN A 348 18.22 -6.78 -25.92
CA GLN A 348 19.10 -6.77 -24.76
C GLN A 348 18.31 -6.74 -23.44
N ALA A 349 17.26 -5.90 -23.35
CA ALA A 349 16.38 -5.85 -22.19
C ALA A 349 15.67 -7.19 -21.95
N ARG A 350 15.17 -7.84 -23.02
CA ARG A 350 14.50 -9.15 -22.92
C ARG A 350 15.44 -10.27 -22.54
N VAL A 351 16.68 -10.28 -23.02
CA VAL A 351 17.69 -11.25 -22.60
C VAL A 351 17.98 -11.11 -21.09
N ARG A 352 18.08 -9.86 -20.57
CA ARG A 352 18.20 -9.63 -19.13
C ARG A 352 16.99 -10.20 -18.38
N GLY A 353 15.77 -9.90 -18.83
CA GLY A 353 14.55 -10.42 -18.23
C GLY A 353 14.49 -11.94 -18.24
N THR A 354 14.81 -12.59 -19.36
CA THR A 354 14.85 -14.05 -19.49
C THR A 354 15.90 -14.67 -18.56
N THR A 355 17.07 -14.03 -18.42
CA THR A 355 18.13 -14.49 -17.51
C THR A 355 17.67 -14.46 -16.04
N LEU A 356 17.02 -13.38 -15.60
CA LEU A 356 16.46 -13.28 -14.25
C LEU A 356 15.38 -14.33 -14.00
N MET A 357 14.46 -14.54 -14.95
CA MET A 357 13.44 -15.57 -14.85
C MET A 357 14.03 -16.99 -14.84
N GLY A 358 15.14 -17.20 -15.55
CA GLY A 358 15.89 -18.45 -15.47
C GLY A 358 16.40 -18.75 -14.06
N PHE A 359 16.99 -17.76 -13.39
CA PHE A 359 17.41 -17.88 -12.00
C PHE A 359 16.22 -18.04 -11.04
N SER A 360 15.14 -17.29 -11.26
CA SER A 360 13.90 -17.42 -10.50
C SER A 360 13.40 -18.87 -10.51
N ASN A 361 13.26 -19.47 -11.68
CA ASN A 361 12.80 -20.84 -11.82
C ASN A 361 13.78 -21.87 -11.23
N GLN A 362 15.08 -21.61 -11.33
CA GLN A 362 16.12 -22.51 -10.84
C GLN A 362 16.21 -22.52 -9.30
N HIS A 363 15.99 -21.37 -8.66
CA HIS A 363 16.29 -21.17 -7.24
C HIS A 363 15.09 -20.75 -6.39
N GLY A 364 13.94 -20.47 -7.01
CA GLY A 364 12.73 -20.07 -6.29
C GLY A 364 12.69 -18.60 -5.85
N HIS A 365 13.52 -17.73 -6.44
CA HIS A 365 13.53 -16.31 -6.11
C HIS A 365 12.34 -15.58 -6.77
N LEU A 366 11.72 -14.61 -6.07
CA LEU A 366 10.82 -13.66 -6.70
C LEU A 366 11.63 -12.59 -7.45
N VAL A 367 11.37 -12.38 -8.74
CA VAL A 367 12.02 -11.32 -9.51
C VAL A 367 11.38 -9.97 -9.17
N LEU A 368 12.21 -8.98 -8.83
CA LEU A 368 11.77 -7.58 -8.63
C LEU A 368 12.02 -6.76 -9.89
N ALA A 369 10.97 -6.09 -10.38
CA ALA A 369 11.09 -5.07 -11.41
C ALA A 369 11.48 -3.73 -10.76
N THR A 370 12.31 -2.95 -11.43
CA THR A 370 12.92 -1.73 -10.89
C THR A 370 12.39 -0.44 -11.49
N GLY A 371 11.38 -0.50 -12.37
CA GLY A 371 10.80 0.69 -12.99
C GLY A 371 9.98 1.53 -12.02
N ASN A 372 10.05 2.83 -12.19
CA ASN A 372 9.36 3.84 -11.38
C ASN A 372 8.09 4.39 -12.07
N LYS A 373 7.32 5.21 -11.34
CA LYS A 373 6.04 5.76 -11.82
C LYS A 373 6.20 6.65 -13.06
N SER A 374 7.26 7.45 -13.13
CA SER A 374 7.50 8.36 -14.27
C SER A 374 7.75 7.59 -15.56
N GLU A 375 8.59 6.54 -15.51
CA GLU A 375 8.86 5.66 -16.64
C GLU A 375 7.61 4.89 -17.08
N LEU A 376 6.86 4.33 -16.12
CA LEU A 376 5.61 3.64 -16.40
C LEU A 376 4.56 4.57 -17.04
N ALA A 377 4.49 5.80 -16.56
CA ALA A 377 3.54 6.78 -17.06
C ALA A 377 3.71 6.98 -18.58
N VAL A 378 4.93 7.28 -19.01
CA VAL A 378 5.23 7.58 -20.42
C VAL A 378 5.53 6.32 -21.27
N GLY A 379 5.53 5.13 -20.64
CA GLY A 379 5.83 3.86 -21.31
C GLY A 379 7.30 3.70 -21.70
N TYR A 380 8.20 4.35 -20.96
CA TYR A 380 9.65 4.21 -21.14
C TYR A 380 10.15 2.92 -20.49
N SER A 381 9.70 1.81 -21.04
CA SER A 381 10.03 0.45 -20.62
C SER A 381 9.88 -0.53 -21.79
N THR A 382 10.59 -1.64 -21.71
CA THR A 382 10.53 -2.74 -22.65
C THR A 382 9.66 -3.87 -22.09
N LEU A 383 8.54 -4.17 -22.76
CA LEU A 383 7.71 -5.32 -22.41
C LEU A 383 8.53 -6.62 -22.42
N TYR A 384 8.38 -7.39 -21.33
CA TYR A 384 9.10 -8.65 -21.12
C TYR A 384 10.63 -8.49 -21.01
N GLY A 385 11.11 -7.24 -20.82
CA GLY A 385 12.49 -6.88 -20.58
C GLY A 385 12.69 -6.35 -19.15
N ASP A 386 12.90 -5.06 -19.01
CA ASP A 386 13.03 -4.35 -17.73
C ASP A 386 11.72 -4.31 -16.93
N ALA A 387 10.58 -4.50 -17.60
CA ALA A 387 9.27 -4.64 -16.97
C ALA A 387 9.00 -6.06 -16.39
N VAL A 388 9.95 -7.01 -16.54
CA VAL A 388 9.76 -8.38 -16.05
C VAL A 388 9.91 -8.45 -14.53
N GLY A 389 9.02 -9.21 -13.88
CA GLY A 389 9.08 -9.46 -12.45
C GLY A 389 7.76 -9.94 -11.88
N GLY A 390 7.79 -10.33 -10.62
CA GLY A 390 6.59 -10.70 -9.86
C GLY A 390 6.11 -9.59 -8.93
N PHE A 391 6.97 -8.59 -8.66
CA PHE A 391 6.62 -7.41 -7.87
C PHE A 391 7.50 -6.21 -8.28
N ALA A 392 6.95 -5.00 -8.23
CA ALA A 392 7.62 -3.75 -8.60
C ALA A 392 7.55 -2.73 -7.44
N PRO A 393 8.51 -2.77 -6.49
CA PRO A 393 8.44 -2.01 -5.24
C PRO A 393 8.25 -0.49 -5.43
N ILE A 394 8.88 0.11 -6.44
CA ILE A 394 8.85 1.56 -6.68
C ILE A 394 7.93 1.98 -7.84
N LYS A 395 7.03 1.09 -8.27
CA LYS A 395 6.08 1.31 -9.37
C LYS A 395 5.25 2.58 -9.24
N ASP A 396 4.97 2.99 -8.00
CA ASP A 396 4.14 4.17 -7.67
C ASP A 396 4.95 5.35 -7.10
N ILE A 397 6.27 5.37 -7.35
CA ILE A 397 7.20 6.42 -6.94
C ILE A 397 7.67 7.20 -8.16
N PHE A 398 7.48 8.53 -8.20
CA PHE A 398 8.04 9.38 -9.24
C PHE A 398 9.57 9.42 -9.18
N LYS A 399 10.22 9.66 -10.31
CA LYS A 399 11.68 9.68 -10.41
C LYS A 399 12.33 10.70 -9.46
N GLY A 400 11.72 11.85 -9.27
CA GLY A 400 12.15 12.85 -8.29
C GLY A 400 12.19 12.31 -6.86
N ASP A 401 11.17 11.52 -6.50
CA ASP A 401 11.10 10.86 -5.19
C ASP A 401 12.10 9.70 -5.07
N VAL A 402 12.41 8.98 -6.14
CA VAL A 402 13.48 7.96 -6.14
C VAL A 402 14.80 8.58 -5.68
N TRP A 403 15.19 9.74 -6.21
CA TRP A 403 16.38 10.45 -5.74
C TRP A 403 16.28 10.94 -4.31
N ARG A 404 15.10 11.44 -3.92
CA ARG A 404 14.88 11.95 -2.57
C ARG A 404 15.00 10.83 -1.53
N LEU A 405 14.37 9.70 -1.77
CA LEU A 405 14.43 8.51 -0.92
C LEU A 405 15.84 7.91 -0.84
N ALA A 406 16.56 7.84 -1.96
CA ALA A 406 17.95 7.35 -1.97
C ALA A 406 18.87 8.23 -1.12
N LYS A 407 18.75 9.56 -1.24
CA LYS A 407 19.50 10.51 -0.42
C LYS A 407 19.11 10.44 1.05
N TRP A 408 17.80 10.32 1.32
CA TRP A 408 17.28 10.16 2.68
C TRP A 408 17.84 8.88 3.33
N ARG A 409 17.76 7.74 2.63
CA ARG A 409 18.22 6.45 3.18
C ARG A 409 19.73 6.46 3.47
N ASN A 410 20.53 7.11 2.63
CA ASN A 410 21.96 7.28 2.90
C ASN A 410 22.21 8.15 4.14
N ARG A 411 21.52 9.31 4.26
CA ARG A 411 21.63 10.16 5.46
C ARG A 411 21.15 9.44 6.73
N TYR A 412 20.11 8.64 6.63
CA TYR A 412 19.62 7.83 7.74
C TYR A 412 20.70 6.84 8.21
N ALA A 413 21.36 6.13 7.29
CA ALA A 413 22.46 5.22 7.61
C ALA A 413 23.62 5.95 8.30
N GLU A 414 24.01 7.12 7.79
CA GLU A 414 25.06 7.96 8.40
C GLU A 414 24.66 8.39 9.82
N GLY A 415 23.41 8.77 10.04
CA GLY A 415 22.87 9.14 11.34
C GLY A 415 22.94 8.00 12.37
N GLU A 416 22.75 6.77 11.91
CA GLU A 416 22.88 5.54 12.70
C GLU A 416 24.34 5.04 12.81
N GLY A 417 25.32 5.77 12.27
CA GLY A 417 26.74 5.38 12.27
C GLY A 417 27.06 4.21 11.32
N SER A 418 26.21 3.95 10.36
CA SER A 418 26.37 2.88 9.36
C SER A 418 26.84 3.42 8.02
N THR A 419 27.43 2.55 7.18
CA THR A 419 27.85 2.93 5.83
C THR A 419 26.63 3.22 4.94
N PRO A 420 26.61 4.38 4.22
CA PRO A 420 25.58 4.66 3.23
C PRO A 420 25.47 3.54 2.19
N PRO A 421 24.30 2.92 2.01
CA PRO A 421 24.19 1.76 1.12
C PRO A 421 24.34 2.11 -0.37
N ILE A 422 23.78 3.25 -0.81
CA ILE A 422 23.73 3.60 -2.24
C ILE A 422 24.97 4.41 -2.64
N PRO A 423 25.77 3.95 -3.62
CA PRO A 423 26.93 4.69 -4.09
C PRO A 423 26.57 6.11 -4.57
N SER A 424 27.39 7.10 -4.24
CA SER A 424 27.15 8.50 -4.63
C SER A 424 27.04 8.66 -6.14
N ASN A 425 27.81 7.90 -6.92
CA ASN A 425 27.75 7.94 -8.38
C ASN A 425 26.40 7.47 -8.91
N SER A 426 25.78 6.42 -8.33
CA SER A 426 24.43 5.98 -8.69
C SER A 426 23.38 7.07 -8.46
N ILE A 427 23.57 7.95 -7.46
CA ILE A 427 22.65 9.06 -7.16
C ILE A 427 22.85 10.24 -8.12
N THR A 428 24.09 10.52 -8.52
CA THR A 428 24.46 11.75 -9.27
C THR A 428 24.52 11.52 -10.78
N LYS A 429 24.68 10.28 -11.22
CA LYS A 429 24.76 9.89 -12.62
C LYS A 429 23.46 10.24 -13.35
N GLU A 430 23.57 10.76 -14.58
CA GLU A 430 22.43 10.98 -15.45
C GLU A 430 21.77 9.63 -15.82
N PRO A 431 20.44 9.49 -15.72
CA PRO A 431 19.74 8.26 -16.05
C PRO A 431 19.93 7.84 -17.51
N SER A 432 20.17 6.54 -17.70
CA SER A 432 20.35 5.93 -19.01
C SER A 432 20.02 4.44 -18.97
N ALA A 433 19.36 3.94 -20.01
CA ALA A 433 19.11 2.51 -20.19
C ALA A 433 20.34 1.73 -20.72
N GLU A 434 21.40 2.41 -21.18
CA GLU A 434 22.65 1.83 -21.72
C GLU A 434 22.42 0.72 -22.78
N LEU A 435 21.46 0.93 -23.70
CA LEU A 435 21.13 -0.01 -24.78
C LEU A 435 21.77 0.36 -26.11
N ARG A 436 22.31 1.57 -26.23
CA ARG A 436 23.03 2.11 -27.39
C ARG A 436 24.14 3.08 -26.93
N PRO A 437 25.12 3.43 -27.81
CA PRO A 437 26.19 4.38 -27.45
C PRO A 437 25.61 5.73 -26.97
N ASP A 438 26.21 6.28 -25.92
CA ASP A 438 25.93 7.62 -25.36
C ASP A 438 24.45 7.91 -25.08
N GLN A 439 23.64 6.88 -24.87
CA GLN A 439 22.20 7.01 -24.60
C GLN A 439 21.96 7.74 -23.28
N ARG A 440 20.97 8.65 -23.29
CA ARG A 440 20.43 9.33 -22.10
C ARG A 440 18.91 9.34 -22.16
N ASP A 441 18.26 9.30 -21.02
CA ASP A 441 16.80 9.41 -20.95
C ASP A 441 16.31 10.75 -21.49
N SER A 442 17.12 11.81 -21.29
CA SER A 442 16.89 13.17 -21.82
C SER A 442 16.85 13.25 -23.36
N ASP A 443 17.35 12.24 -24.10
CA ASP A 443 17.19 12.16 -25.55
C ASP A 443 15.71 11.98 -25.98
N SER A 444 14.91 11.37 -25.12
CA SER A 444 13.53 10.97 -25.42
C SER A 444 12.49 11.64 -24.53
N LEU A 445 12.83 11.97 -23.28
CA LEU A 445 11.95 12.49 -22.25
C LEU A 445 12.31 13.93 -21.88
N PRO A 446 11.35 14.74 -21.41
CA PRO A 446 11.68 15.99 -20.72
C PRO A 446 12.50 15.70 -19.45
N PRO A 447 13.24 16.69 -18.91
CA PRO A 447 13.88 16.54 -17.61
C PRO A 447 12.87 16.06 -16.55
N TYR A 448 13.22 15.06 -15.75
CA TYR A 448 12.33 14.44 -14.78
C TYR A 448 11.64 15.41 -13.82
N PRO A 449 12.29 16.48 -13.30
CA PRO A 449 11.59 17.46 -12.47
C PRO A 449 10.43 18.17 -13.17
N ILE A 450 10.49 18.32 -14.50
CA ILE A 450 9.38 18.88 -15.31
C ILE A 450 8.37 17.80 -15.63
N LEU A 451 8.83 16.62 -16.02
CA LEU A 451 7.97 15.48 -16.33
C LEU A 451 7.08 15.11 -15.15
N ASP A 452 7.66 14.96 -13.95
CA ASP A 452 6.93 14.55 -12.76
C ASP A 452 5.83 15.57 -12.35
N GLN A 453 6.09 16.88 -12.49
CA GLN A 453 5.08 17.90 -12.24
C GLN A 453 3.90 17.81 -13.23
N ILE A 454 4.18 17.60 -14.52
CA ILE A 454 3.14 17.40 -15.54
C ILE A 454 2.34 16.12 -15.24
N LEU A 455 3.03 15.03 -14.88
CA LEU A 455 2.40 13.75 -14.54
C LEU A 455 1.54 13.85 -13.27
N THR A 456 1.99 14.58 -12.25
CA THR A 456 1.20 14.84 -11.05
C THR A 456 -0.12 15.50 -11.39
N ILE A 457 -0.11 16.55 -12.23
CA ILE A 457 -1.33 17.24 -12.65
C ILE A 457 -2.22 16.31 -13.49
N TYR A 458 -1.65 15.63 -14.49
CA TYR A 458 -2.43 14.83 -15.43
C TYR A 458 -2.95 13.52 -14.82
N ILE A 459 -2.16 12.86 -13.99
CA ILE A 459 -2.48 11.53 -13.45
C ILE A 459 -3.12 11.65 -12.06
N GLU A 460 -2.45 12.28 -11.09
CA GLU A 460 -2.91 12.26 -9.70
C GLU A 460 -4.05 13.24 -9.44
N ALA A 461 -4.02 14.41 -10.09
CA ALA A 461 -5.11 15.38 -10.01
C ALA A 461 -6.16 15.21 -11.12
N ASN A 462 -5.99 14.22 -12.03
CA ASN A 462 -6.87 13.99 -13.19
C ASN A 462 -7.14 15.29 -14.00
N GLY A 463 -6.08 16.14 -14.12
CA GLY A 463 -6.14 17.43 -14.75
C GLY A 463 -6.08 17.36 -16.29
N SER A 464 -6.61 18.40 -16.95
CA SER A 464 -6.57 18.55 -18.40
C SER A 464 -5.28 19.23 -18.89
N ILE A 465 -5.08 19.30 -20.21
CA ILE A 465 -4.01 20.09 -20.83
C ILE A 465 -4.07 21.57 -20.43
N ASP A 466 -5.28 22.12 -20.24
CA ASP A 466 -5.45 23.50 -19.79
C ASP A 466 -4.96 23.72 -18.35
N ALA A 467 -5.18 22.73 -17.46
CA ALA A 467 -4.65 22.76 -16.10
C ALA A 467 -3.12 22.76 -16.08
N ILE A 468 -2.49 21.93 -16.93
CA ILE A 468 -1.03 21.86 -17.08
C ILE A 468 -0.49 23.20 -17.64
N THR A 469 -1.16 23.76 -18.64
CA THR A 469 -0.77 25.05 -19.22
C THR A 469 -0.93 26.20 -18.22
N ALA A 470 -2.01 26.19 -17.42
CA ALA A 470 -2.22 27.17 -16.35
C ALA A 470 -1.16 27.08 -15.25
N ALA A 471 -0.56 25.90 -15.04
CA ALA A 471 0.58 25.72 -14.14
C ALA A 471 1.92 26.22 -14.73
N GLY A 472 1.92 26.77 -15.95
CA GLY A 472 3.07 27.42 -16.57
C GLY A 472 3.86 26.56 -17.55
N PHE A 473 3.38 25.38 -17.92
CA PHE A 473 4.05 24.51 -18.91
C PHE A 473 3.60 24.84 -20.35
N ALA A 474 4.53 24.75 -21.31
CA ALA A 474 4.20 24.95 -22.72
C ALA A 474 3.19 23.90 -23.20
N LYS A 475 2.17 24.33 -23.96
CA LYS A 475 1.10 23.47 -24.45
C LYS A 475 1.62 22.30 -25.30
N GLU A 476 2.63 22.53 -26.12
CA GLU A 476 3.26 21.53 -26.97
C GLU A 476 3.96 20.43 -26.13
N LEU A 477 4.62 20.83 -25.04
CA LEU A 477 5.27 19.90 -24.11
C LEU A 477 4.21 19.06 -23.37
N ALA A 478 3.18 19.71 -22.84
CA ALA A 478 2.06 19.06 -22.16
C ALA A 478 1.39 18.02 -23.08
N GLY A 479 1.07 18.41 -24.32
CA GLY A 479 0.47 17.53 -25.31
C GLY A 479 1.34 16.33 -25.69
N ARG A 480 2.66 16.53 -25.79
CA ARG A 480 3.61 15.43 -25.99
C ARG A 480 3.59 14.43 -24.84
N VAL A 481 3.65 14.90 -23.59
CA VAL A 481 3.63 14.04 -22.41
C VAL A 481 2.30 13.30 -22.31
N ILE A 482 1.17 13.98 -22.45
CA ILE A 482 -0.17 13.36 -22.43
C ILE A 482 -0.26 12.25 -23.48
N THR A 483 0.21 12.51 -24.71
CA THR A 483 0.22 11.52 -25.79
C THR A 483 1.03 10.26 -25.43
N LEU A 484 2.19 10.43 -24.79
CA LEU A 484 3.00 9.29 -24.31
C LEU A 484 2.24 8.49 -23.25
N VAL A 485 1.63 9.18 -22.27
CA VAL A 485 0.87 8.53 -21.18
C VAL A 485 -0.32 7.73 -21.74
N ASP A 486 -1.11 8.32 -22.63
CA ASP A 486 -2.30 7.68 -23.18
C ASP A 486 -1.98 6.47 -24.06
N ARG A 487 -0.85 6.52 -24.76
CA ARG A 487 -0.39 5.40 -25.60
C ARG A 487 0.24 4.25 -24.82
N ALA A 488 0.66 4.49 -23.59
CA ALA A 488 1.40 3.51 -22.78
C ALA A 488 0.51 2.54 -21.98
N GLU A 489 -0.83 2.71 -21.98
CA GLU A 489 -1.73 1.91 -21.14
C GLU A 489 -1.55 0.39 -21.36
N TYR A 490 -1.35 -0.05 -22.60
CA TYR A 490 -1.15 -1.48 -22.88
C TYR A 490 0.13 -2.06 -22.25
N LYS A 491 1.18 -1.24 -22.07
CA LYS A 491 2.41 -1.62 -21.37
C LYS A 491 2.14 -1.73 -19.86
N ARG A 492 1.47 -0.73 -19.28
CA ARG A 492 1.13 -0.72 -17.85
C ARG A 492 0.30 -1.92 -17.43
N ARG A 493 -0.59 -2.44 -18.30
CA ARG A 493 -1.38 -3.64 -18.04
C ARG A 493 -0.57 -4.95 -17.98
N GLN A 494 0.66 -4.93 -18.45
CA GLN A 494 1.59 -6.05 -18.44
C GLN A 494 2.62 -5.93 -17.28
N TYR A 495 2.54 -4.85 -16.49
CA TYR A 495 3.47 -4.60 -15.41
C TYR A 495 3.07 -5.34 -14.13
N PRO A 496 4.04 -5.84 -13.33
CA PRO A 496 3.72 -6.53 -12.08
C PRO A 496 3.01 -5.61 -11.07
N PRO A 497 2.32 -6.19 -10.07
CA PRO A 497 1.82 -5.43 -8.92
C PRO A 497 2.97 -4.74 -8.17
N GLY A 498 2.65 -3.73 -7.38
CA GLY A 498 3.64 -3.02 -6.59
C GLY A 498 2.96 -2.08 -5.59
N THR A 499 3.71 -1.66 -4.57
CA THR A 499 3.17 -0.89 -3.45
C THR A 499 2.58 0.45 -3.89
N LYS A 500 1.30 0.66 -3.59
CA LYS A 500 0.64 1.95 -3.75
C LYS A 500 0.99 2.87 -2.60
N VAL A 501 1.44 4.08 -2.91
CA VAL A 501 1.75 5.13 -1.95
C VAL A 501 1.16 6.49 -2.33
N SER A 502 0.87 6.71 -3.60
CA SER A 502 0.31 7.96 -4.10
C SER A 502 -1.22 7.97 -4.06
N ASN A 503 -1.81 9.14 -4.25
CA ASN A 503 -3.26 9.30 -4.31
C ASN A 503 -3.90 8.48 -5.45
N LEU A 504 -3.23 8.38 -6.61
CA LEU A 504 -3.70 7.62 -7.77
C LEU A 504 -2.58 6.78 -8.40
N ALA A 505 -2.63 5.47 -8.17
CA ALA A 505 -1.65 4.50 -8.69
C ALA A 505 -2.12 3.85 -10.01
N PHE A 506 -1.17 3.43 -10.84
CA PHE A 506 -1.47 2.66 -12.02
C PHE A 506 -1.90 1.23 -11.68
N GLY A 507 -2.99 0.78 -12.29
CA GLY A 507 -3.53 -0.55 -12.15
C GLY A 507 -4.88 -0.56 -11.44
N LYS A 508 -4.89 -0.50 -10.11
CA LYS A 508 -6.12 -0.63 -9.33
C LYS A 508 -6.97 0.65 -9.33
N ASP A 509 -6.35 1.83 -9.23
CA ASP A 509 -7.05 3.12 -9.16
C ASP A 509 -7.37 3.69 -10.53
N ARG A 510 -6.34 3.84 -11.37
CA ARG A 510 -6.47 4.41 -12.71
C ARG A 510 -6.75 3.30 -13.72
N ARG A 511 -8.00 3.22 -14.19
CA ARG A 511 -8.51 2.15 -15.06
C ARG A 511 -8.98 2.70 -16.40
N LEU A 512 -8.06 2.93 -17.33
CA LEU A 512 -8.43 3.35 -18.69
C LEU A 512 -8.75 2.14 -19.57
N PRO A 513 -9.71 2.27 -20.52
CA PRO A 513 -9.97 1.22 -21.50
C PRO A 513 -8.77 1.08 -22.44
N LEU A 514 -8.30 -0.15 -22.66
CA LEU A 514 -7.17 -0.46 -23.56
C LEU A 514 -7.48 -0.16 -25.04
N THR A 515 -8.73 -0.34 -25.42
CA THR A 515 -9.15 -0.26 -26.83
C THR A 515 -9.87 1.04 -27.16
N SER A 516 -9.82 2.05 -26.28
CA SER A 516 -10.35 3.37 -26.57
C SER A 516 -9.43 4.13 -27.53
N SER A 517 -10.01 4.76 -28.54
CA SER A 517 -9.32 5.71 -29.41
C SER A 517 -9.45 7.16 -28.95
N TRP A 518 -10.17 7.40 -27.88
CA TRP A 518 -10.26 8.74 -27.29
C TRP A 518 -8.88 9.21 -26.82
N ARG A 519 -8.59 10.47 -27.07
CA ARG A 519 -7.37 11.15 -26.61
C ARG A 519 -7.75 12.55 -26.15
N GLU A 520 -7.01 13.05 -25.19
CA GLU A 520 -7.13 14.47 -24.80
C GLU A 520 -6.92 15.35 -26.04
N GLN A 521 -7.78 16.36 -26.21
CA GLN A 521 -7.65 17.31 -27.31
C GLN A 521 -6.52 18.29 -27.02
N ILE A 522 -5.48 18.26 -27.83
CA ILE A 522 -4.25 19.06 -27.69
C ILE A 522 -4.39 20.40 -28.41
#